data_530a8161c3e16216695bfb6e5fd36a5e
#
_entry.id   530a8161c3e16216695bfb6e5fd36a5e
#
_cell.length_a   1.000
_cell.length_b   1.000
_cell.length_c   1.000
_cell.angle_alpha   90.00
_cell.angle_beta   90.00
_cell.angle_gamma   90.00
#
_symmetry.space_group_name_H-M   'P 1'
#
loop_
_entity.id
_entity.type
_entity.pdbx_description
1 polymer ?
#
loop_
_entity_poly.entity_id
_entity_poly.type
_entity_poly.pdbx_seq_one_letter_code
_entity_poly.pdbx_strand_id
1 'polypeptide(L)'
;LEKAYPGRGEELAKKAKELTLAVYKKCADYALERGIIIADTKLEFGLDEDGNVVLADEVLTPDSSRFWPVAGYEVGRSQPSYDKQFVRDWLKANPDSDYKLPDDVIAGTIEKYKDAYKLLTGEAFRDTGI
;
A
#
# COMPACT_ATOMS: atom_id res chain seq x y z
N LEU A 1 -17.96 6.41 14.27
CA LEU A 1 -17.25 7.58 14.86
C LEU A 1 -18.09 8.30 15.91
N GLU A 2 -19.39 8.50 15.70
CA GLU A 2 -20.24 9.22 16.66
C GLU A 2 -20.27 8.59 18.06
N LYS A 3 -20.24 7.26 18.17
CA LYS A 3 -20.14 6.56 19.46
C LYS A 3 -18.84 6.84 20.20
N ALA A 4 -17.72 6.99 19.47
CA ALA A 4 -16.40 7.24 20.04
C ALA A 4 -16.17 8.73 20.31
N TYR A 5 -16.79 9.59 19.52
CA TYR A 5 -16.62 11.05 19.58
C TYR A 5 -17.98 11.75 19.48
N PRO A 6 -18.78 11.73 20.54
CA PRO A 6 -20.13 12.29 20.52
C PRO A 6 -20.15 13.77 20.12
N GLY A 7 -21.00 14.11 19.15
CA GLY A 7 -21.12 15.47 18.61
C GLY A 7 -20.04 15.88 17.61
N ARG A 8 -19.06 15.01 17.34
CA ARG A 8 -17.98 15.26 16.35
C ARG A 8 -17.85 14.17 15.28
N GLY A 9 -18.62 13.10 15.37
CA GLY A 9 -18.47 11.93 14.50
C GLY A 9 -18.62 12.27 13.01
N GLU A 10 -19.57 13.10 12.65
CA GLU A 10 -19.81 13.54 11.28
C GLU A 10 -18.66 14.43 10.76
N GLU A 11 -18.23 15.41 11.56
CA GLU A 11 -17.10 16.29 11.22
C GLU A 11 -15.82 15.46 10.97
N LEU A 12 -15.50 14.54 11.89
CA LEU A 12 -14.32 13.69 11.79
C LEU A 12 -14.37 12.76 10.56
N ALA A 13 -15.55 12.19 10.28
CA ALA A 13 -15.74 11.35 9.10
C ALA A 13 -15.53 12.14 7.80
N LYS A 14 -16.08 13.34 7.70
CA LYS A 14 -15.90 14.23 6.56
C LYS A 14 -14.42 14.59 6.37
N LYS A 15 -13.75 14.97 7.45
CA LYS A 15 -12.33 15.33 7.41
C LYS A 15 -11.44 14.16 6.98
N ALA A 16 -11.65 12.97 7.54
CA ALA A 16 -10.93 11.77 7.14
C ALA A 16 -11.16 11.44 5.65
N LYS A 17 -12.39 11.56 5.16
CA LYS A 17 -12.71 11.37 3.74
C LYS A 17 -11.97 12.36 2.85
N GLU A 18 -12.00 13.65 3.18
CA GLU A 18 -11.34 14.72 2.41
C GLU A 18 -9.83 14.47 2.35
N LEU A 19 -9.20 14.16 3.49
CA LEU A 19 -7.77 13.87 3.56
C LEU A 19 -7.41 12.60 2.78
N THR A 20 -8.20 11.55 2.89
CA THR A 20 -8.00 10.30 2.13
C THR A 20 -7.98 10.56 0.62
N LEU A 21 -8.98 11.28 0.12
CA LEU A 21 -9.08 11.59 -1.31
C LEU A 21 -7.92 12.49 -1.78
N ALA A 22 -7.54 13.49 -0.99
CA ALA A 22 -6.44 14.39 -1.32
C ALA A 22 -5.09 13.65 -1.36
N VAL A 23 -4.79 12.83 -0.36
CA VAL A 23 -3.56 12.03 -0.29
C VAL A 23 -3.54 11.00 -1.43
N TYR A 24 -4.61 10.25 -1.62
CA TYR A 24 -4.69 9.25 -2.67
C TYR A 24 -4.46 9.85 -4.05
N LYS A 25 -5.17 10.93 -4.39
CA LYS A 25 -5.05 11.58 -5.71
C LYS A 25 -3.63 12.05 -5.97
N LYS A 26 -3.03 12.76 -5.02
CA LYS A 26 -1.66 13.26 -5.17
C LYS A 26 -0.65 12.13 -5.37
N CYS A 27 -0.77 11.08 -4.57
CA CYS A 27 0.16 9.95 -4.63
C CYS A 27 -0.08 9.05 -5.85
N ALA A 28 -1.34 8.86 -6.26
CA ALA A 28 -1.68 8.11 -7.46
C ALA A 28 -1.11 8.76 -8.73
N ASP A 29 -1.22 10.08 -8.87
CA ASP A 29 -0.64 10.83 -9.98
C ASP A 29 0.90 10.71 -9.98
N TYR A 30 1.53 10.88 -8.84
CA TYR A 30 2.97 10.71 -8.68
C TYR A 30 3.46 9.31 -9.08
N ALA A 31 2.77 8.28 -8.59
CA ALA A 31 3.12 6.88 -8.87
C ALA A 31 2.91 6.52 -10.35
N LEU A 32 1.83 7.02 -10.95
CA LEU A 32 1.51 6.76 -12.35
C LEU A 32 2.60 7.26 -13.30
N GLU A 33 3.14 8.46 -13.06
CA GLU A 33 4.28 9.01 -13.81
C GLU A 33 5.55 8.16 -13.70
N ARG A 34 5.63 7.30 -12.68
CA ARG A 34 6.75 6.40 -12.40
C ARG A 34 6.46 4.93 -12.75
N GLY A 35 5.38 4.69 -13.47
CA GLY A 35 5.03 3.36 -13.97
C GLY A 35 4.30 2.46 -12.97
N ILE A 36 3.72 3.05 -11.90
CA ILE A 36 2.95 2.33 -10.89
C ILE A 36 1.52 2.84 -10.81
N ILE A 37 0.57 1.91 -10.81
CA ILE A 37 -0.83 2.15 -10.49
C ILE A 37 -1.06 1.79 -9.04
N ILE A 38 -1.49 2.76 -8.23
CA ILE A 38 -1.97 2.48 -6.86
C ILE A 38 -3.42 2.04 -6.99
N ALA A 39 -3.64 0.72 -6.94
CA ALA A 39 -4.97 0.14 -7.13
C ALA A 39 -5.89 0.40 -5.94
N ASP A 40 -5.36 0.23 -4.75
CA ASP A 40 -6.03 0.59 -3.49
C ASP A 40 -4.99 0.85 -2.39
N THR A 41 -5.46 1.47 -1.32
CA THR A 41 -4.65 1.71 -0.13
C THR A 41 -5.54 1.78 1.11
N LYS A 42 -4.92 1.50 2.26
CA LYS A 42 -5.50 1.72 3.58
C LYS A 42 -4.74 2.89 4.21
N LEU A 43 -5.47 3.84 4.76
CA LEU A 43 -4.93 4.95 5.53
C LEU A 43 -5.51 4.94 6.96
N GLU A 44 -4.73 5.36 7.92
CA GLU A 44 -5.14 5.50 9.31
C GLU A 44 -5.02 6.96 9.74
N PHE A 45 -5.92 7.38 10.59
CA PHE A 45 -5.97 8.74 11.12
C PHE A 45 -6.08 8.71 12.64
N GLY A 46 -5.48 9.69 13.27
CA GLY A 46 -5.61 9.95 14.69
C GLY A 46 -6.05 11.38 14.96
N LEU A 47 -6.18 11.73 16.22
CA LEU A 47 -6.36 13.11 16.66
C LEU A 47 -5.11 13.56 17.40
N ASP A 48 -4.64 14.77 17.13
CA ASP A 48 -3.60 15.40 17.93
C ASP A 48 -4.16 15.96 19.26
N GLU A 49 -3.30 16.56 20.07
CA GLU A 49 -3.68 17.11 21.37
C GLU A 49 -4.71 18.23 21.26
N ASP A 50 -4.75 18.93 20.12
CA ASP A 50 -5.73 20.00 19.83
C ASP A 50 -7.02 19.47 19.20
N GLY A 51 -7.12 18.15 18.99
CA GLY A 51 -8.28 17.50 18.39
C GLY A 51 -8.35 17.60 16.87
N ASN A 52 -7.24 17.92 16.20
CA ASN A 52 -7.15 17.92 14.74
C ASN A 52 -6.93 16.52 14.21
N VAL A 53 -7.53 16.21 13.05
CA VAL A 53 -7.30 14.95 12.35
C VAL A 53 -5.91 14.97 11.72
N VAL A 54 -5.10 13.97 12.06
CA VAL A 54 -3.75 13.77 11.52
C VAL A 54 -3.62 12.39 10.87
N LEU A 55 -2.86 12.34 9.78
CA LEU A 55 -2.51 11.08 9.13
C LEU A 55 -1.51 10.33 10.01
N ALA A 56 -1.82 9.08 10.31
CA ALA A 56 -1.04 8.22 11.20
C ALA A 56 -0.68 6.91 10.51
N ASP A 57 0.26 6.18 11.13
CA ASP A 57 0.74 4.88 10.67
C ASP A 57 1.41 4.93 9.28
N GLU A 58 1.58 3.79 8.65
CA GLU A 58 2.19 3.70 7.33
C GLU A 58 1.30 4.31 6.23
N VAL A 59 1.92 4.95 5.25
CA VAL A 59 1.25 5.61 4.15
C VAL A 59 1.80 5.08 2.83
N LEU A 60 0.93 4.42 2.05
CA LEU A 60 1.22 4.00 0.68
C LEU A 60 2.49 3.14 0.56
N THR A 61 2.62 2.18 1.47
CA THR A 61 3.65 1.15 1.39
C THR A 61 3.14 -0.09 0.64
N PRO A 62 4.01 -0.98 0.17
CA PRO A 62 3.58 -2.26 -0.40
C PRO A 62 2.83 -3.17 0.57
N ASP A 63 2.87 -2.89 1.87
CA ASP A 63 2.10 -3.62 2.89
C ASP A 63 0.66 -3.08 3.02
N SER A 64 0.48 -1.77 3.01
CA SER A 64 -0.82 -1.10 3.13
C SER A 64 -1.55 -0.90 1.81
N SER A 65 -0.88 -1.13 0.67
CA SER A 65 -1.37 -0.76 -0.65
C SER A 65 -1.09 -1.85 -1.68
N ARG A 66 -1.91 -1.90 -2.75
CA ARG A 66 -1.63 -2.71 -3.94
C ARG A 66 -1.05 -1.84 -5.03
N PHE A 67 0.18 -2.16 -5.43
CA PHE A 67 0.91 -1.51 -6.51
C PHE A 67 0.96 -2.40 -7.72
N TRP A 68 0.41 -1.94 -8.84
CA TRP A 68 0.43 -2.64 -10.10
C TRP A 68 1.35 -1.95 -11.09
N PRO A 69 2.13 -2.69 -11.90
CA PRO A 69 2.87 -2.07 -12.98
C PRO A 69 1.90 -1.52 -14.04
N VAL A 70 2.20 -0.34 -14.57
CA VAL A 70 1.48 0.23 -15.72
C VAL A 70 1.71 -0.64 -16.96
N ALA A 71 2.94 -1.14 -17.12
CA ALA A 71 3.29 -2.03 -18.22
C ALA A 71 2.49 -3.35 -18.12
N GLY A 72 1.72 -3.67 -19.16
CA GLY A 72 0.91 -4.88 -19.22
C GLY A 72 -0.40 -4.83 -18.44
N TYR A 73 -0.80 -3.65 -17.95
CA TYR A 73 -2.12 -3.49 -17.33
C TYR A 73 -3.24 -3.75 -18.33
N GLU A 74 -4.17 -4.62 -17.95
CA GLU A 74 -5.36 -4.92 -18.73
C GLU A 74 -6.59 -4.97 -17.82
N VAL A 75 -7.66 -4.29 -18.25
CA VAL A 75 -8.95 -4.30 -17.54
C VAL A 75 -9.55 -5.72 -17.57
N GLY A 76 -10.14 -6.13 -16.44
CA GLY A 76 -10.89 -7.38 -16.34
C GLY A 76 -10.06 -8.63 -16.05
N ARG A 77 -8.77 -8.51 -15.80
CA ARG A 77 -7.92 -9.62 -15.37
C ARG A 77 -7.10 -9.28 -14.12
N SER A 78 -6.61 -10.31 -13.45
CA SER A 78 -5.65 -10.16 -12.34
C SER A 78 -4.35 -9.54 -12.84
N GLN A 79 -3.82 -8.59 -12.09
CA GLN A 79 -2.58 -7.90 -12.40
C GLN A 79 -1.42 -8.46 -11.56
N PRO A 80 -0.18 -8.54 -12.12
CA PRO A 80 1.00 -8.73 -11.29
C PRO A 80 1.11 -7.55 -10.30
N SER A 81 1.65 -7.80 -9.11
CA SER A 81 1.67 -6.81 -8.03
C SER A 81 3.04 -6.74 -7.38
N TYR A 82 3.44 -5.54 -6.93
CA TYR A 82 4.67 -5.31 -6.17
C TYR A 82 4.47 -5.47 -4.65
N ASP A 83 3.37 -6.09 -4.24
CA ASP A 83 3.00 -6.28 -2.83
C ASP A 83 2.94 -7.77 -2.45
N LYS A 84 2.34 -8.07 -1.30
CA LYS A 84 2.17 -9.44 -0.78
C LYS A 84 1.26 -10.35 -1.61
N GLN A 85 0.68 -9.89 -2.72
CA GLN A 85 -0.14 -10.73 -3.59
C GLN A 85 0.67 -11.90 -4.19
N PHE A 86 1.95 -11.69 -4.46
CA PHE A 86 2.87 -12.73 -4.92
C PHE A 86 2.97 -13.89 -3.91
N VAL A 87 3.13 -13.60 -2.63
CA VAL A 87 3.13 -14.61 -1.55
C VAL A 87 1.76 -15.27 -1.42
N ARG A 88 0.69 -14.51 -1.48
CA ARG A 88 -0.68 -15.04 -1.40
C ARG A 88 -1.00 -16.01 -2.53
N ASP A 89 -0.59 -15.69 -3.73
CA ASP A 89 -0.78 -16.56 -4.91
C ASP A 89 0.00 -17.87 -4.77
N TRP A 90 1.24 -17.79 -4.27
CA TRP A 90 2.04 -18.98 -3.98
C TRP A 90 1.39 -19.85 -2.89
N LEU A 91 0.91 -19.27 -1.79
CA LEU A 91 0.24 -20.00 -0.70
C LEU A 91 -1.05 -20.68 -1.19
N LYS A 92 -1.83 -20.04 -2.05
CA LYS A 92 -3.01 -20.65 -2.66
C LYS A 92 -2.67 -21.86 -3.54
N ALA A 93 -1.57 -21.78 -4.26
CA ALA A 93 -1.08 -22.88 -5.10
C ALA A 93 -0.43 -24.01 -4.29
N ASN A 94 -0.03 -23.75 -3.05
CA ASN A 94 0.67 -24.70 -2.17
C ASN A 94 -0.01 -24.79 -0.78
N PRO A 95 -1.26 -25.28 -0.69
CA PRO A 95 -2.03 -25.29 0.55
C PRO A 95 -1.40 -26.15 1.66
N ASP A 96 -0.61 -27.16 1.29
CA ASP A 96 0.04 -28.08 2.22
C ASP A 96 1.42 -27.60 2.70
N SER A 97 1.80 -26.37 2.38
CA SER A 97 3.13 -25.81 2.71
C SER A 97 3.33 -25.50 4.20
N ASP A 98 2.27 -25.57 5.02
CA ASP A 98 2.28 -25.15 6.44
C ASP A 98 2.82 -23.70 6.61
N TYR A 99 2.47 -22.82 5.66
CA TYR A 99 2.93 -21.42 5.57
C TYR A 99 4.47 -21.24 5.52
N LYS A 100 5.21 -22.30 5.20
CA LYS A 100 6.65 -22.22 4.99
C LYS A 100 6.96 -21.81 3.56
N LEU A 101 7.56 -20.65 3.41
CA LEU A 101 7.94 -20.12 2.11
C LEU A 101 9.33 -20.63 1.69
N PRO A 102 9.48 -21.11 0.47
CA PRO A 102 10.82 -21.40 -0.09
C PRO A 102 11.66 -20.13 -0.24
N ASP A 103 12.97 -20.28 -0.23
CA ASP A 103 13.91 -19.16 -0.32
C ASP A 103 13.75 -18.34 -1.61
N ASP A 104 13.41 -18.99 -2.72
CA ASP A 104 13.15 -18.32 -4.00
C ASP A 104 11.88 -17.45 -3.98
N VAL A 105 10.84 -17.86 -3.23
CA VAL A 105 9.62 -17.06 -3.04
C VAL A 105 9.92 -15.86 -2.15
N ILE A 106 10.72 -16.05 -1.10
CA ILE A 106 11.17 -14.96 -0.22
C ILE A 106 12.00 -13.96 -1.02
N ALA A 107 12.98 -14.42 -1.79
CA ALA A 107 13.82 -13.58 -2.63
C ALA A 107 13.00 -12.82 -3.68
N GLY A 108 12.06 -13.47 -4.36
CA GLY A 108 11.16 -12.84 -5.32
C GLY A 108 10.27 -11.77 -4.71
N THR A 109 9.83 -11.95 -3.48
CA THR A 109 9.05 -10.96 -2.73
C THR A 109 9.90 -9.74 -2.39
N ILE A 110 11.11 -9.95 -1.92
CA ILE A 110 12.07 -8.88 -1.60
C ILE A 110 12.39 -8.06 -2.86
N GLU A 111 12.63 -8.70 -3.98
CA GLU A 111 12.90 -8.00 -5.25
C GLU A 111 11.72 -7.12 -5.69
N LYS A 112 10.49 -7.57 -5.53
CA LYS A 112 9.30 -6.74 -5.83
C LYS A 112 9.24 -5.47 -4.98
N TYR A 113 9.57 -5.55 -3.70
CA TYR A 113 9.64 -4.38 -2.82
C TYR A 113 10.77 -3.44 -3.20
N LYS A 114 11.94 -3.97 -3.56
CA LYS A 114 13.07 -3.17 -4.07
C LYS A 114 12.75 -2.49 -5.39
N ASP A 115 12.06 -3.18 -6.30
CA ASP A 115 11.62 -2.63 -7.58
C ASP A 115 10.63 -1.47 -7.38
N ALA A 116 9.64 -1.63 -6.52
CA ALA A 116 8.70 -0.57 -6.18
C ALA A 116 9.43 0.64 -5.58
N TYR A 117 10.36 0.43 -4.66
CA TYR A 117 11.18 1.48 -4.08
C TYR A 117 11.97 2.25 -5.16
N LYS A 118 12.65 1.51 -6.04
CA LYS A 118 13.44 2.10 -7.13
C LYS A 118 12.58 2.91 -8.10
N LEU A 119 11.42 2.41 -8.48
CA LEU A 119 10.49 3.13 -9.35
C LEU A 119 9.98 4.43 -8.72
N LEU A 120 9.58 4.37 -7.45
CA LEU A 120 9.00 5.52 -6.75
C LEU A 120 10.02 6.59 -6.37
N THR A 121 11.25 6.20 -6.05
CA THR A 121 12.31 7.11 -5.59
C THR A 121 13.34 7.46 -6.66
N GLY A 122 13.48 6.63 -7.70
CA GLY A 122 14.56 6.74 -8.69
C GLY A 122 15.90 6.20 -8.19
N GLU A 123 15.98 5.69 -6.96
CA GLU A 123 17.21 5.20 -6.32
C GLU A 123 17.11 3.71 -6.01
N ALA A 124 18.23 2.99 -6.14
CA ALA A 124 18.28 1.60 -5.71
C ALA A 124 18.17 1.50 -4.18
N PHE A 125 17.42 0.50 -3.70
CA PHE A 125 17.34 0.21 -2.28
C PHE A 125 18.74 -0.13 -1.74
N ARG A 126 19.13 0.51 -0.65
CA ARG A 126 20.41 0.25 0.03
C ARG A 126 20.17 -0.75 1.15
N ASP A 127 20.71 -1.94 1.00
CA ASP A 127 20.75 -2.89 2.10
C ASP A 127 21.83 -2.42 3.08
N THR A 128 21.39 -2.02 4.28
CA THR A 128 22.30 -1.52 5.33
C THR A 128 22.90 -2.63 6.18
N GLY A 129 22.52 -3.87 5.93
CA GLY A 129 23.03 -5.03 6.67
C GLY A 129 22.63 -5.09 8.16
N ILE A 130 21.55 -4.38 8.50
CA ILE A 130 20.99 -4.39 9.85
C ILE A 130 20.12 -5.63 10.04
#